data_d2ca9c1d40eed154e4cdb70c4815914a
#
_entry.id   d2ca9c1d40eed154e4cdb70c4815914a
#
_cell.length_a   1.000
_cell.length_b   1.000
_cell.length_c   1.000
_cell.angle_alpha   90.00
_cell.angle_beta   90.00
_cell.angle_gamma   90.00
#
_symmetry.space_group_name_H-M   'P 1'
#
loop_
_entity.id
_entity.type
_entity.pdbx_description
1 polymer ?
#
loop_
_entity_poly.entity_id
_entity_poly.type
_entity_poly.pdbx_seq_one_letter_code
_entity_poly.pdbx_strand_id
1 'polypeptide(L)'
;NFEIIGKMNSNILVYKNIRSKHKINVFDRDMNTLETVKLDFIPDRTFNIDFVAYPDHFYMIYQFQKGNILHCMAVKMDAQAKRMNEPFEVDTTRIPVMSDNKIYSTIYSEDRSKIVIFKIQTRFQKFNMQTLLFDSDMKLLNKNRHLADYNERRESYDNFLVANDGSF
;
A
#
# COMPACT_ATOMS: atom_id res chain seq x y z
N ASN A 1 16.30 3.00 -1.91
CA ASN A 1 15.41 2.35 -0.95
C ASN A 1 15.25 0.87 -1.32
N PHE A 2 15.14 -0.01 -0.33
CA PHE A 2 14.80 -1.42 -0.50
C PHE A 2 13.87 -1.88 0.62
N GLU A 3 13.06 -2.90 0.35
CA GLU A 3 12.11 -3.49 1.29
C GLU A 3 12.01 -5.00 1.04
N ILE A 4 11.99 -5.78 2.10
CA ILE A 4 11.73 -7.22 2.03
C ILE A 4 10.23 -7.42 1.99
N ILE A 5 9.70 -7.86 0.85
CA ILE A 5 8.27 -8.13 0.68
C ILE A 5 7.86 -9.33 1.53
N GLY A 6 8.64 -10.40 1.48
CA GLY A 6 8.41 -11.61 2.26
C GLY A 6 8.99 -12.85 1.60
N LYS A 7 8.69 -13.99 2.26
CA LYS A 7 8.96 -15.32 1.73
C LYS A 7 7.68 -15.92 1.18
N MET A 8 7.71 -16.33 -0.08
CA MET A 8 6.58 -16.93 -0.80
C MET A 8 7.03 -18.23 -1.43
N ASN A 9 6.35 -19.33 -1.10
CA ASN A 9 6.81 -20.67 -1.45
C ASN A 9 8.25 -20.89 -0.96
N SER A 10 9.20 -21.00 -1.87
CA SER A 10 10.64 -21.15 -1.57
C SER A 10 11.45 -19.89 -1.83
N ASN A 11 10.83 -18.84 -2.34
CA ASN A 11 11.48 -17.61 -2.79
C ASN A 11 11.43 -16.50 -1.74
N ILE A 12 12.46 -15.67 -1.69
CA ILE A 12 12.51 -14.45 -0.92
C ILE A 12 12.46 -13.27 -1.91
N LEU A 13 11.49 -12.39 -1.75
CA LEU A 13 11.28 -11.27 -2.65
C LEU A 13 11.72 -9.96 -1.98
N VAL A 14 12.54 -9.20 -2.68
CA VAL A 14 13.07 -7.91 -2.23
C VAL A 14 12.79 -6.84 -3.27
N TYR A 15 11.97 -5.88 -2.88
CA TYR A 15 11.73 -4.70 -3.68
C TYR A 15 12.91 -3.71 -3.57
N LYS A 16 13.24 -3.07 -4.69
CA LYS A 16 14.26 -2.03 -4.77
C LYS A 16 13.78 -0.86 -5.63
N ASN A 17 13.97 0.34 -5.11
CA ASN A 17 13.79 1.58 -5.88
C ASN A 17 15.13 2.33 -5.94
N ILE A 18 15.68 2.44 -7.14
CA ILE A 18 16.93 3.16 -7.42
C ILE A 18 16.65 4.17 -8.52
N ARG A 19 16.71 5.46 -8.18
CA ARG A 19 16.49 6.57 -9.13
C ARG A 19 15.17 6.42 -9.90
N SER A 20 14.08 6.20 -9.17
CA SER A 20 12.72 5.97 -9.70
C SER A 20 12.59 4.74 -10.62
N LYS A 21 13.56 3.84 -10.61
CA LYS A 21 13.45 2.55 -11.27
C LYS A 21 13.06 1.49 -10.24
N HIS A 22 11.83 1.00 -10.38
CA HIS A 22 11.23 0.03 -9.49
C HIS A 22 11.52 -1.39 -10.00
N LYS A 23 12.00 -2.27 -9.11
CA LYS A 23 12.25 -3.67 -9.43
C LYS A 23 12.09 -4.58 -8.23
N ILE A 24 11.80 -5.84 -8.47
CA ILE A 24 11.79 -6.90 -7.46
C ILE A 24 12.86 -7.92 -7.83
N ASN A 25 13.73 -8.21 -6.88
CA ASN A 25 14.66 -9.33 -6.96
C ASN A 25 14.03 -10.53 -6.28
N VAL A 26 14.03 -11.65 -6.98
CA VAL A 26 13.60 -12.96 -6.48
C VAL A 26 14.84 -13.77 -6.15
N PHE A 27 14.94 -14.24 -4.92
CA PHE A 27 16.05 -15.04 -4.41
C PHE A 27 15.57 -16.43 -4.01
N ASP A 28 16.47 -17.42 -4.11
CA ASP A 28 16.28 -18.73 -3.51
C ASP A 28 16.57 -18.70 -1.98
N ARG A 29 16.51 -19.88 -1.34
CA ARG A 29 16.79 -20.02 0.10
C ARG A 29 18.23 -19.70 0.48
N ASP A 30 19.15 -19.87 -0.46
CA ASP A 30 20.58 -19.62 -0.27
C ASP A 30 20.98 -18.19 -0.69
N MET A 31 19.97 -17.32 -0.92
CA MET A 31 20.12 -15.92 -1.35
C MET A 31 20.77 -15.75 -2.72
N ASN A 32 20.75 -16.77 -3.57
CA ASN A 32 21.13 -16.60 -4.98
C ASN A 32 20.00 -15.88 -5.72
N THR A 33 20.34 -14.92 -6.55
CA THR A 33 19.35 -14.22 -7.39
C THR A 33 18.85 -15.13 -8.49
N LEU A 34 17.56 -15.46 -8.45
CA LEU A 34 16.88 -16.24 -9.49
C LEU A 34 16.44 -15.34 -10.65
N GLU A 35 15.81 -14.21 -10.31
CA GLU A 35 15.26 -13.29 -11.31
C GLU A 35 15.29 -11.84 -10.78
N THR A 36 15.35 -10.88 -11.71
CA THR A 36 15.14 -9.47 -11.43
C THR A 36 14.02 -8.95 -12.33
N VAL A 37 12.87 -8.70 -11.75
CA VAL A 37 11.67 -8.22 -12.44
C VAL A 37 11.61 -6.70 -12.38
N LYS A 38 11.55 -6.05 -13.53
CA LYS A 38 11.31 -4.60 -13.62
C LYS A 38 9.81 -4.32 -13.54
N LEU A 39 9.44 -3.31 -12.79
CA LEU A 39 8.04 -2.90 -12.62
C LEU A 39 7.74 -1.69 -13.51
N ASP A 40 7.87 -1.87 -14.82
CA ASP A 40 7.75 -0.78 -15.82
C ASP A 40 6.31 -0.24 -15.95
N PHE A 41 5.33 -0.88 -15.32
CA PHE A 41 3.94 -0.41 -15.25
C PHE A 41 3.70 0.64 -14.14
N ILE A 42 4.67 0.85 -13.25
CA ILE A 42 4.57 1.86 -12.18
C ILE A 42 4.85 3.24 -12.77
N PRO A 43 3.95 4.22 -12.58
CA PRO A 43 4.18 5.58 -13.05
C PRO A 43 5.40 6.25 -12.40
N ASP A 44 6.09 7.13 -13.14
CA ASP A 44 7.32 7.82 -12.71
C ASP A 44 7.15 8.62 -11.41
N ARG A 45 5.95 9.15 -11.14
CA ARG A 45 5.64 9.91 -9.93
C ARG A 45 4.93 9.08 -8.88
N THR A 46 5.46 7.90 -8.58
CA THR A 46 4.98 7.06 -7.49
C THR A 46 5.64 7.47 -6.18
N PHE A 47 4.82 7.85 -5.17
CA PHE A 47 5.30 8.35 -3.89
C PHE A 47 5.57 7.27 -2.87
N ASN A 48 4.73 6.25 -2.85
CA ASN A 48 4.80 5.19 -1.86
C ASN A 48 4.35 3.87 -2.45
N ILE A 49 4.95 2.80 -1.98
CA ILE A 49 4.56 1.43 -2.28
C ILE A 49 4.53 0.66 -0.96
N ASP A 50 3.41 0.03 -0.68
CA ASP A 50 3.21 -0.86 0.46
C ASP A 50 2.96 -2.29 -0.08
N PHE A 51 3.35 -3.30 0.69
CA PHE A 51 3.17 -4.71 0.33
C PHE A 51 2.37 -5.46 1.38
N VAL A 52 1.44 -6.30 0.94
CA VAL A 52 0.72 -7.26 1.78
C VAL A 52 1.02 -8.65 1.26
N ALA A 53 1.90 -9.38 1.96
CA ALA A 53 2.41 -10.67 1.53
C ALA A 53 1.57 -11.85 2.06
N TYR A 54 1.30 -12.82 1.21
CA TYR A 54 0.67 -14.11 1.49
C TYR A 54 1.64 -15.25 1.16
N PRO A 55 1.34 -16.50 1.50
CA PRO A 55 2.26 -17.63 1.25
C PRO A 55 2.63 -17.85 -0.22
N ASP A 56 1.74 -17.53 -1.15
CA ASP A 56 1.83 -17.82 -2.59
C ASP A 56 1.76 -16.59 -3.50
N HIS A 57 1.34 -15.45 -2.97
CA HIS A 57 1.21 -14.19 -3.71
C HIS A 57 1.37 -12.97 -2.79
N PHE A 58 1.34 -11.78 -3.36
CA PHE A 58 1.28 -10.53 -2.61
C PHE A 58 0.48 -9.48 -3.35
N TYR A 59 -0.07 -8.53 -2.60
CA TYR A 59 -0.58 -7.28 -3.16
C TYR A 59 0.48 -6.20 -3.03
N MET A 60 0.67 -5.47 -4.11
CA MET A 60 1.42 -4.23 -4.13
C MET A 60 0.43 -3.08 -4.24
N ILE A 61 0.45 -2.19 -3.25
CA ILE A 61 -0.41 -1.01 -3.15
C ILE A 61 0.48 0.20 -3.33
N TYR A 62 0.19 1.03 -4.32
CA TYR A 62 1.04 2.16 -4.65
C TYR A 62 0.23 3.43 -4.96
N GLN A 63 0.86 4.57 -4.78
CA GLN A 63 0.25 5.88 -4.94
C GLN A 63 1.04 6.69 -5.96
N PHE A 64 0.34 7.25 -6.94
CA PHE A 64 0.94 8.17 -7.90
C PHE A 64 0.04 9.37 -8.16
N GLN A 65 0.64 10.50 -8.52
CA GLN A 65 -0.08 11.72 -8.83
C GLN A 65 -0.17 11.95 -10.33
N LYS A 66 -1.38 12.27 -10.81
CA LYS A 66 -1.62 12.75 -12.17
C LYS A 66 -2.43 14.05 -12.10
N GLY A 67 -1.79 15.15 -12.47
CA GLY A 67 -2.40 16.48 -12.29
C GLY A 67 -2.61 16.79 -10.80
N ASN A 68 -3.84 17.11 -10.43
CA ASN A 68 -4.26 17.40 -9.05
C ASN A 68 -4.98 16.21 -8.39
N ILE A 69 -4.84 15.01 -8.95
CA ILE A 69 -5.45 13.78 -8.41
C ILE A 69 -4.34 12.81 -8.02
N LEU A 70 -4.38 12.36 -6.79
CA LEU A 70 -3.62 11.23 -6.29
C LEU A 70 -4.46 9.96 -6.46
N HIS A 71 -3.90 8.98 -7.13
CA HIS A 71 -4.47 7.66 -7.35
C HIS A 71 -3.85 6.67 -6.37
N CYS A 72 -4.67 5.91 -5.66
CA CYS A 72 -4.26 4.74 -4.90
C CYS A 72 -4.62 3.50 -5.71
N MET A 73 -3.61 2.71 -6.07
CA MET A 73 -3.73 1.55 -6.94
C MET A 73 -3.33 0.29 -6.20
N ALA A 74 -3.88 -0.85 -6.61
CA ALA A 74 -3.45 -2.16 -6.16
C ALA A 74 -3.24 -3.11 -7.35
N VAL A 75 -2.32 -4.06 -7.21
CA VAL A 75 -2.08 -5.13 -8.16
C VAL A 75 -1.68 -6.41 -7.42
N LYS A 76 -2.23 -7.55 -7.84
CA LYS A 76 -1.86 -8.88 -7.33
C LYS A 76 -0.67 -9.42 -8.12
N MET A 77 0.33 -9.91 -7.40
CA MET A 77 1.58 -10.44 -7.94
C MET A 77 1.83 -11.84 -7.41
N ASP A 78 2.41 -12.72 -8.21
CA ASP A 78 2.79 -14.07 -7.80
C ASP A 78 4.16 -14.13 -7.09
N ALA A 79 4.55 -15.32 -6.66
CA ALA A 79 5.84 -15.58 -6.00
C ALA A 79 7.07 -15.40 -6.91
N GLN A 80 6.89 -15.15 -8.19
CA GLN A 80 7.91 -14.80 -9.20
C GLN A 80 7.87 -13.31 -9.56
N ALA A 81 7.11 -12.51 -8.80
CA ALA A 81 6.89 -11.08 -9.03
C ALA A 81 6.26 -10.77 -10.41
N LYS A 82 5.45 -11.68 -10.95
CA LYS A 82 4.67 -11.47 -12.17
C LYS A 82 3.25 -11.05 -11.82
N ARG A 83 2.69 -10.15 -12.63
CA ARG A 83 1.31 -9.70 -12.42
C ARG A 83 0.31 -10.83 -12.65
N MET A 84 -0.60 -11.02 -11.71
CA MET A 84 -1.73 -11.94 -11.83
C MET A 84 -2.99 -11.25 -12.36
N ASN A 85 -3.05 -9.91 -12.26
CA ASN A 85 -4.13 -9.07 -12.80
C ASN A 85 -3.57 -7.73 -13.28
N GLU A 86 -4.39 -6.96 -13.99
CA GLU A 86 -4.08 -5.57 -14.25
C GLU A 86 -4.23 -4.72 -12.98
N PRO A 87 -3.39 -3.66 -12.80
CA PRO A 87 -3.56 -2.73 -11.70
C PRO A 87 -4.97 -2.11 -11.70
N PHE A 88 -5.60 -2.05 -10.54
CA PHE A 88 -6.91 -1.45 -10.37
C PHE A 88 -6.89 -0.30 -9.35
N GLU A 89 -7.78 0.66 -9.55
CA GLU A 89 -7.90 1.82 -8.67
C GLU A 89 -8.68 1.46 -7.40
N VAL A 90 -8.07 1.77 -6.25
CA VAL A 90 -8.65 1.54 -4.92
C VAL A 90 -9.44 2.78 -4.47
N ASP A 91 -8.83 3.95 -4.61
CA ASP A 91 -9.44 5.25 -4.26
C ASP A 91 -8.65 6.40 -4.89
N THR A 92 -9.26 7.59 -4.90
CA THR A 92 -8.61 8.81 -5.35
C THR A 92 -8.76 9.94 -4.35
N THR A 93 -7.84 10.91 -4.41
CA THR A 93 -7.90 12.11 -3.58
C THR A 93 -7.42 13.33 -4.36
N ARG A 94 -8.15 14.43 -4.28
CA ARG A 94 -7.66 15.71 -4.79
C ARG A 94 -6.57 16.26 -3.87
N ILE A 95 -5.43 16.60 -4.45
CA ILE A 95 -4.29 17.21 -3.77
C ILE A 95 -3.74 18.37 -4.60
N PRO A 96 -3.01 19.32 -4.00
CA PRO A 96 -2.29 20.34 -4.76
C PRO A 96 -1.28 19.70 -5.74
N VAL A 97 -1.02 20.38 -6.86
CA VAL A 97 -0.16 19.86 -7.95
C VAL A 97 1.28 19.55 -7.52
N MET A 98 1.74 20.16 -6.43
CA MET A 98 3.10 20.01 -5.89
C MET A 98 3.08 19.37 -4.49
N SER A 99 2.28 18.35 -4.28
CA SER A 99 2.25 17.62 -3.00
C SER A 99 3.17 16.40 -3.08
N ASP A 100 4.12 16.31 -2.16
CA ASP A 100 5.06 15.18 -2.06
C ASP A 100 4.71 14.21 -0.93
N ASN A 101 3.54 14.34 -0.34
CA ASN A 101 3.19 13.61 0.86
C ASN A 101 2.48 12.29 0.55
N LYS A 102 2.88 11.24 1.25
CA LYS A 102 2.11 10.01 1.38
C LYS A 102 0.73 10.36 1.96
N ILE A 103 -0.34 10.06 1.23
CA ILE A 103 -1.72 10.32 1.66
C ILE A 103 -2.36 9.05 2.20
N TYR A 104 -2.20 7.93 1.49
CA TYR A 104 -2.76 6.65 1.90
C TYR A 104 -1.74 5.85 2.69
N SER A 105 -2.22 5.20 3.73
CA SER A 105 -1.49 4.19 4.52
C SER A 105 -2.19 2.86 4.43
N THR A 106 -1.42 1.79 4.42
CA THR A 106 -1.92 0.41 4.36
C THR A 106 -1.51 -0.32 5.61
N ILE A 107 -2.47 -0.96 6.25
CA ILE A 107 -2.24 -1.89 7.37
C ILE A 107 -3.07 -3.15 7.15
N TYR A 108 -2.75 -4.20 7.85
CA TYR A 108 -3.47 -5.48 7.76
C TYR A 108 -3.56 -6.16 9.12
N SER A 109 -4.57 -7.03 9.29
CA SER A 109 -4.75 -7.84 10.48
C SER A 109 -3.62 -8.88 10.64
N GLU A 110 -3.43 -9.37 11.84
CA GLU A 110 -2.37 -10.35 12.15
C GLU A 110 -2.48 -11.60 11.26
N ASP A 111 -3.69 -12.11 11.05
CA ASP A 111 -3.98 -13.24 10.16
C ASP A 111 -4.04 -12.88 8.67
N ARG A 112 -3.87 -11.57 8.35
CA ARG A 112 -3.96 -11.01 7.00
C ARG A 112 -5.29 -11.25 6.29
N SER A 113 -6.34 -11.59 7.02
CA SER A 113 -7.69 -11.73 6.47
C SER A 113 -8.36 -10.39 6.17
N LYS A 114 -7.84 -9.30 6.75
CA LYS A 114 -8.34 -7.94 6.58
C LYS A 114 -7.20 -6.99 6.21
N ILE A 115 -7.47 -6.15 5.23
CA ILE A 115 -6.58 -5.07 4.78
C ILE A 115 -7.35 -3.76 4.94
N VAL A 116 -6.75 -2.78 5.59
CA VAL A 116 -7.31 -1.44 5.69
C VAL A 116 -6.38 -0.47 4.95
N ILE A 117 -6.94 0.23 3.99
CA ILE A 117 -6.31 1.36 3.33
C ILE A 117 -7.02 2.61 3.82
N PHE A 118 -6.27 3.54 4.39
CA PHE A 118 -6.86 4.74 4.98
C PHE A 118 -6.08 5.99 4.61
N LYS A 119 -6.76 7.12 4.68
CA LYS A 119 -6.18 8.45 4.54
C LYS A 119 -6.67 9.36 5.67
N ILE A 120 -5.75 10.22 6.13
CA ILE A 120 -6.03 11.21 7.15
C ILE A 120 -5.77 12.60 6.56
N GLN A 121 -6.71 13.50 6.76
CA GLN A 121 -6.59 14.89 6.41
C GLN A 121 -6.97 15.75 7.61
N THR A 122 -6.05 16.57 8.06
CA THR A 122 -6.31 17.57 9.10
C THR A 122 -6.48 18.94 8.44
N ARG A 123 -7.57 19.61 8.73
CA ARG A 123 -7.84 20.96 8.23
C ARG A 123 -8.74 21.72 9.21
N PHE A 124 -8.35 22.95 9.56
CA PHE A 124 -9.13 23.82 10.47
C PHE A 124 -9.51 23.13 11.79
N GLN A 125 -8.55 22.51 12.46
CA GLN A 125 -8.75 21.78 13.72
C GLN A 125 -9.80 20.66 13.62
N LYS A 126 -9.98 20.13 12.43
CA LYS A 126 -10.79 18.92 12.17
C LYS A 126 -9.91 17.79 11.66
N PHE A 127 -10.08 16.65 12.27
CA PHE A 127 -9.54 15.37 11.82
C PHE A 127 -10.58 14.70 10.92
N ASN A 128 -10.19 14.36 9.72
CA ASN A 128 -11.01 13.64 8.77
C ASN A 128 -10.26 12.40 8.33
N MET A 129 -10.71 11.24 8.77
CA MET A 129 -10.16 9.95 8.42
C MET A 129 -11.15 9.17 7.56
N GLN A 130 -10.71 8.71 6.43
CA GLN A 130 -11.45 7.80 5.57
C GLN A 130 -10.76 6.45 5.56
N THR A 131 -11.52 5.39 5.82
CA THR A 131 -11.05 4.00 5.83
C THR A 131 -11.76 3.17 4.78
N LEU A 132 -11.02 2.28 4.14
CA LEU A 132 -11.47 1.29 3.19
C LEU A 132 -11.03 -0.07 3.73
N LEU A 133 -11.99 -0.90 4.14
CA LEU A 133 -11.74 -2.25 4.64
C LEU A 133 -11.96 -3.26 3.51
N PHE A 134 -10.96 -4.10 3.30
CA PHE A 134 -10.97 -5.16 2.30
C PHE A 134 -10.77 -6.53 2.95
N ASP A 135 -11.23 -7.58 2.28
CA ASP A 135 -10.83 -8.95 2.57
C ASP A 135 -9.46 -9.29 1.93
N SER A 136 -9.02 -10.55 2.12
CA SER A 136 -7.75 -11.06 1.58
C SER A 136 -7.69 -11.10 0.04
N ASP A 137 -8.81 -10.99 -0.65
CA ASP A 137 -8.92 -10.93 -2.11
C ASP A 137 -9.09 -9.50 -2.64
N MET A 138 -8.87 -8.50 -1.79
CA MET A 138 -9.05 -7.08 -2.09
C MET A 138 -10.48 -6.72 -2.52
N LYS A 139 -11.47 -7.47 -2.03
CA LYS A 139 -12.87 -7.11 -2.17
C LYS A 139 -13.24 -6.12 -1.08
N LEU A 140 -13.80 -4.98 -1.47
CA LEU A 140 -14.23 -3.95 -0.52
C LEU A 140 -15.39 -4.48 0.35
N LEU A 141 -15.15 -4.52 1.68
CA LEU A 141 -16.14 -4.92 2.68
C LEU A 141 -16.86 -3.72 3.27
N ASN A 142 -16.12 -2.63 3.54
CA ASN A 142 -16.68 -1.44 4.16
C ASN A 142 -15.90 -0.18 3.80
N LYS A 143 -16.58 0.96 3.80
CA LYS A 143 -15.99 2.29 3.63
C LYS A 143 -16.59 3.22 4.68
N ASN A 144 -15.73 3.74 5.56
CA ASN A 144 -16.13 4.62 6.65
C ASN A 144 -15.44 5.98 6.56
N ARG A 145 -16.06 6.97 7.17
CA ARG A 145 -15.51 8.31 7.35
C ARG A 145 -15.73 8.78 8.77
N HIS A 146 -14.65 9.10 9.45
CA HIS A 146 -14.65 9.63 10.81
C HIS A 146 -14.25 11.09 10.79
N LEU A 147 -15.05 11.92 11.45
CA LEU A 147 -14.80 13.33 11.65
C LEU A 147 -14.72 13.59 13.14
N ALA A 148 -13.67 14.22 13.59
CA ALA A 148 -13.50 14.62 14.99
C ALA A 148 -12.87 16.01 15.07
N ASP A 149 -13.07 16.67 16.19
CA ASP A 149 -12.30 17.83 16.53
C ASP A 149 -10.87 17.41 16.87
N TYR A 150 -9.89 18.19 16.43
CA TYR A 150 -8.48 17.83 16.55
C TYR A 150 -7.65 19.04 16.99
N ASN A 151 -6.92 18.88 18.07
CA ASN A 151 -6.01 19.88 18.56
C ASN A 151 -4.56 19.46 18.28
N GLU A 152 -3.97 19.94 17.18
CA GLU A 152 -2.60 19.62 16.75
C GLU A 152 -1.52 19.86 17.82
N ARG A 153 -1.78 20.69 18.84
CA ARG A 153 -0.82 20.96 19.91
C ARG A 153 -0.88 19.96 21.09
N ARG A 154 -1.95 19.18 21.17
CA ARG A 154 -2.24 18.30 22.32
C ARG A 154 -2.52 16.85 21.96
N GLU A 155 -2.81 16.59 20.70
CA GLU A 155 -3.29 15.29 20.23
C GLU A 155 -2.45 14.81 19.05
N SER A 156 -2.10 13.53 19.05
CA SER A 156 -1.56 12.81 17.89
C SER A 156 -2.34 11.52 17.71
N TYR A 157 -2.58 11.13 16.46
CA TYR A 157 -3.17 9.86 16.10
C TYR A 157 -2.12 9.05 15.35
N ASP A 158 -1.62 8.01 16.00
CA ASP A 158 -0.63 7.09 15.49
C ASP A 158 -0.95 5.65 15.93
N ASN A 159 -0.14 4.68 15.50
CA ASN A 159 -0.27 3.27 15.87
C ASN A 159 -1.65 2.66 15.54
N PHE A 160 -2.15 2.95 14.36
CA PHE A 160 -3.38 2.33 13.88
C PHE A 160 -3.23 0.83 13.70
N LEU A 161 -4.20 0.07 14.21
CA LEU A 161 -4.24 -1.38 14.15
C LEU A 161 -5.58 -1.83 13.57
N VAL A 162 -5.59 -2.97 12.92
CA VAL A 162 -6.80 -3.64 12.46
C VAL A 162 -6.85 -5.06 13.04
N ALA A 163 -7.97 -5.41 13.65
CA ALA A 163 -8.19 -6.74 14.22
C ALA A 163 -8.67 -7.73 13.14
N ASN A 164 -8.61 -9.03 13.45
CA ASN A 164 -9.02 -10.08 12.53
C ASN A 164 -10.53 -10.07 12.20
N ASP A 165 -11.34 -9.46 13.05
CA ASP A 165 -12.78 -9.23 12.79
C ASP A 165 -13.04 -8.00 11.91
N GLY A 166 -12.01 -7.20 11.62
CA GLY A 166 -12.09 -5.99 10.83
C GLY A 166 -12.37 -4.72 11.63
N SER A 167 -12.40 -4.78 12.95
CA SER A 167 -12.42 -3.57 13.77
C SER A 167 -11.09 -2.81 13.66
N PHE A 168 -11.19 -1.47 13.64
CA PHE A 168 -10.09 -0.56 13.33
C PHE A 168 -10.12 0.69 14.23
#